data_021b40cd60f88544257b5db0e6d49a2a
#
_entry.id   021b40cd60f88544257b5db0e6d49a2a
#
_cell.length_a   1.000
_cell.length_b   1.000
_cell.length_c   1.000
_cell.angle_alpha   90.00
_cell.angle_beta   90.00
_cell.angle_gamma   90.00
#
_symmetry.space_group_name_H-M   'P 1'
#
loop_
_entity.id
_entity.type
_entity.pdbx_description
1 polymer ?
#
loop_
_entity_poly.entity_id
_entity_poly.type
_entity_poly.pdbx_seq_one_letter_code
_entity_poly.pdbx_strand_id
1 'polypeptide(L)'
;MPKNLKRYYGRGDLHFNLSAGSKWSPHPTFSCYRRFALLGSARARNIFVRALEAVRRKYGFAVVGFVVMPNHVHLLIGEPKIGTPSTVVHSLKLRVSKKMRRGKGHQSSGQRTLPFREGETELPQFWQKRFYDFNVYSAAKRREKLEYMHRNPVTRGLVRDAKDWVWSSHSSYSGRGTPMVEIDFAY
;
A
#
# COMPACT_ATOMS: atom_id res chain seq x y z
N MET A 1 -17.33 -12.15 -10.32
CA MET A 1 -16.22 -12.50 -9.40
C MET A 1 -15.44 -13.63 -10.03
N PRO A 2 -14.13 -13.57 -10.21
CA PRO A 2 -13.37 -14.74 -10.62
C PRO A 2 -13.43 -15.76 -9.47
N LYS A 3 -14.09 -16.88 -9.69
CA LYS A 3 -14.41 -17.89 -8.66
C LYS A 3 -13.24 -18.80 -8.27
N ASN A 4 -12.02 -18.65 -8.81
CA ASN A 4 -10.94 -19.61 -8.63
C ASN A 4 -9.54 -18.96 -8.52
N LEU A 5 -9.37 -17.91 -7.72
CA LEU A 5 -8.01 -17.51 -7.35
C LEU A 5 -7.51 -18.43 -6.23
N LYS A 6 -6.80 -19.50 -6.60
CA LYS A 6 -6.07 -20.34 -5.66
C LYS A 6 -4.91 -19.53 -5.09
N ARG A 7 -4.88 -19.35 -3.77
CA ARG A 7 -3.73 -18.77 -3.06
C ARG A 7 -2.79 -19.90 -2.70
N TYR A 8 -1.56 -19.78 -3.13
CA TYR A 8 -0.50 -20.72 -2.75
C TYR A 8 0.44 -20.01 -1.78
N TYR A 9 0.71 -20.62 -0.65
CA TYR A 9 1.66 -20.15 0.36
C TYR A 9 2.77 -21.20 0.53
N GLY A 10 3.97 -20.79 0.97
CA GLY A 10 5.05 -21.71 1.29
C GLY A 10 5.97 -22.09 0.13
N ARG A 11 5.93 -21.36 -1.00
CA ARG A 11 6.80 -21.62 -2.17
C ARG A 11 7.81 -20.51 -2.47
N GLY A 12 7.98 -19.52 -1.57
CA GLY A 12 8.85 -18.37 -1.80
C GLY A 12 8.35 -17.38 -2.86
N ASP A 13 7.06 -17.42 -3.17
CA ASP A 13 6.46 -16.60 -4.22
C ASP A 13 6.33 -15.13 -3.82
N LEU A 14 6.33 -14.25 -4.83
CA LEU A 14 6.01 -12.84 -4.64
C LEU A 14 4.49 -12.64 -4.59
N HIS A 15 4.05 -11.89 -3.59
CA HIS A 15 2.65 -11.54 -3.39
C HIS A 15 2.39 -10.09 -3.75
N PHE A 16 1.39 -9.88 -4.56
CA PHE A 16 0.96 -8.58 -5.02
C PHE A 16 -0.50 -8.32 -4.64
N ASN A 17 -0.81 -7.21 -3.95
CA ASN A 17 -2.14 -6.94 -3.41
C ASN A 17 -3.08 -6.21 -4.38
N LEU A 18 -4.34 -6.66 -4.50
CA LEU A 18 -5.39 -6.12 -5.38
C LEU A 18 -6.47 -5.34 -4.62
N SER A 19 -7.00 -4.26 -5.21
CA SER A 19 -8.27 -3.66 -4.79
C SER A 19 -9.42 -4.06 -5.72
N ALA A 20 -10.60 -4.29 -5.13
CA ALA A 20 -11.82 -4.51 -5.91
C ALA A 20 -12.34 -3.21 -6.53
N GLY A 21 -12.72 -3.21 -7.79
CA GLY A 21 -13.67 -2.23 -8.33
C GLY A 21 -13.22 -1.30 -9.44
N SER A 22 -12.44 -1.76 -10.43
CA SER A 22 -12.49 -1.12 -11.74
C SER A 22 -12.62 -2.16 -12.85
N LYS A 23 -13.52 -1.95 -13.78
CA LYS A 23 -13.76 -2.84 -14.93
C LYS A 23 -12.53 -3.04 -15.85
N TRP A 24 -11.44 -2.27 -15.63
CA TRP A 24 -10.26 -2.21 -16.50
C TRP A 24 -8.91 -2.16 -15.77
N SER A 25 -8.82 -2.45 -14.48
CA SER A 25 -7.52 -2.51 -13.81
C SER A 25 -7.27 -3.91 -13.25
N PRO A 26 -6.50 -4.75 -13.94
CA PRO A 26 -6.05 -6.05 -13.43
C PRO A 26 -4.95 -5.90 -12.37
N HIS A 27 -4.89 -4.77 -11.65
CA HIS A 27 -3.75 -4.39 -10.83
C HIS A 27 -4.09 -4.35 -9.35
N PRO A 28 -3.24 -4.94 -8.54
CA PRO A 28 -3.37 -5.18 -7.12
C PRO A 28 -3.10 -3.94 -6.28
N THR A 29 -4.05 -3.59 -5.47
CA THR A 29 -3.95 -2.47 -4.54
C THR A 29 -4.86 -2.69 -3.35
N PHE A 30 -4.51 -2.17 -2.18
CA PHE A 30 -5.50 -1.93 -1.15
C PHE A 30 -5.80 -0.44 -1.06
N SER A 31 -7.08 -0.12 -1.00
CA SER A 31 -7.56 1.26 -1.11
C SER A 31 -8.03 1.80 0.22
N CYS A 32 -7.96 3.11 0.36
CA CYS A 32 -8.68 3.84 1.38
C CYS A 32 -10.21 3.66 1.21
N TYR A 33 -10.93 3.83 2.30
CA TYR A 33 -12.39 3.70 2.32
C TYR A 33 -13.04 4.63 1.29
N ARG A 34 -13.94 4.08 0.49
CA ARG A 34 -14.64 4.78 -0.63
C ARG A 34 -13.68 5.53 -1.57
N ARG A 35 -12.42 5.10 -1.64
CA ARG A 35 -11.35 5.75 -2.43
C ARG A 35 -11.10 7.22 -2.07
N PHE A 36 -11.47 7.66 -0.88
CA PHE A 36 -11.09 8.98 -0.39
C PHE A 36 -9.57 9.12 -0.31
N ALA A 37 -9.07 10.34 -0.58
CA ALA A 37 -7.63 10.63 -0.56
C ALA A 37 -7.06 10.74 0.88
N LEU A 38 -7.28 9.70 1.71
CA LEU A 38 -6.85 9.69 3.11
C LEU A 38 -5.32 9.65 3.28
N LEU A 39 -4.60 9.28 2.21
CA LEU A 39 -3.14 9.40 2.10
C LEU A 39 -2.72 10.61 1.26
N GLY A 40 -3.58 11.61 1.09
CA GLY A 40 -3.35 12.79 0.25
C GLY A 40 -2.24 13.73 0.74
N SER A 41 -1.94 13.76 2.04
CA SER A 41 -0.87 14.61 2.59
C SER A 41 0.48 13.88 2.64
N ALA A 42 1.58 14.64 2.55
CA ALA A 42 2.94 14.10 2.74
C ALA A 42 3.09 13.40 4.11
N ARG A 43 2.52 14.00 5.17
CA ARG A 43 2.49 13.42 6.52
C ARG A 43 1.84 12.04 6.53
N ALA A 44 0.69 11.87 5.87
CA ALA A 44 -0.02 10.60 5.82
C ALA A 44 0.79 9.52 5.09
N ARG A 45 1.40 9.87 3.95
CA ARG A 45 2.28 8.97 3.20
C ARG A 45 3.52 8.60 3.99
N ASN A 46 4.15 9.54 4.70
CA ASN A 46 5.29 9.26 5.58
C ASN A 46 4.92 8.31 6.73
N ILE A 47 3.71 8.46 7.32
CA ILE A 47 3.21 7.51 8.33
C ILE A 47 3.09 6.11 7.73
N PHE A 48 2.59 6.01 6.49
CA PHE A 48 2.46 4.73 5.81
C PHE A 48 3.83 4.06 5.58
N VAL A 49 4.79 4.78 5.00
CA VAL A 49 6.12 4.23 4.68
C VAL A 49 6.87 3.78 5.94
N ARG A 50 6.82 4.58 7.01
CA ARG A 50 7.40 4.16 8.32
C ARG A 50 6.69 2.94 8.90
N ALA A 51 5.38 2.82 8.70
CA ALA A 51 4.63 1.65 9.15
C ALA A 51 5.00 0.41 8.34
N LEU A 52 5.20 0.56 7.01
CA LEU A 52 5.62 -0.52 6.11
C LEU A 52 6.97 -1.09 6.56
N GLU A 53 7.98 -0.23 6.78
CA GLU A 53 9.30 -0.67 7.25
C GLU A 53 9.23 -1.38 8.62
N ALA A 54 8.45 -0.85 9.55
CA ALA A 54 8.29 -1.49 10.87
C ALA A 54 7.57 -2.85 10.79
N VAL A 55 6.62 -3.01 9.85
CA VAL A 55 5.92 -4.29 9.62
C VAL A 55 6.82 -5.27 8.88
N ARG A 56 7.62 -4.79 7.90
CA ARG A 56 8.62 -5.58 7.20
C ARG A 56 9.58 -6.28 8.18
N ARG A 57 10.17 -5.49 9.09
CA ARG A 57 11.09 -6.03 10.11
C ARG A 57 10.40 -7.01 11.05
N LYS A 58 9.17 -6.71 11.47
CA LYS A 58 8.41 -7.57 12.39
C LYS A 58 8.10 -8.95 11.79
N TYR A 59 7.70 -9.01 10.54
CA TYR A 59 7.23 -10.25 9.91
C TYR A 59 8.30 -10.91 9.02
N GLY A 60 9.44 -10.23 8.79
CA GLY A 60 10.59 -10.76 8.06
C GLY A 60 10.28 -11.06 6.61
N PHE A 61 9.74 -10.10 5.85
CA PHE A 61 9.47 -10.24 4.43
C PHE A 61 10.28 -9.25 3.58
N ALA A 62 10.56 -9.65 2.35
CA ALA A 62 11.16 -8.79 1.35
C ALA A 62 10.14 -7.78 0.81
N VAL A 63 10.54 -6.52 0.63
CA VAL A 63 9.78 -5.53 -0.14
C VAL A 63 10.47 -5.38 -1.49
N VAL A 64 9.83 -5.86 -2.55
CA VAL A 64 10.34 -5.76 -3.92
C VAL A 64 9.92 -4.44 -4.55
N GLY A 65 8.72 -3.95 -4.23
CA GLY A 65 8.29 -2.65 -4.73
C GLY A 65 7.06 -2.10 -4.01
N PHE A 66 6.96 -0.78 -3.98
CA PHE A 66 5.77 -0.10 -3.47
C PHE A 66 5.56 1.27 -4.11
N VAL A 67 4.33 1.72 -4.11
CA VAL A 67 3.94 3.10 -4.41
C VAL A 67 2.75 3.49 -3.54
N VAL A 68 2.88 4.59 -2.81
CA VAL A 68 1.81 5.14 -1.96
C VAL A 68 1.11 6.27 -2.71
N MET A 69 -0.08 5.99 -3.23
CA MET A 69 -0.94 6.97 -3.90
C MET A 69 -1.84 7.68 -2.87
N PRO A 70 -2.47 8.82 -3.22
CA PRO A 70 -3.34 9.54 -2.29
C PRO A 70 -4.49 8.71 -1.71
N ASN A 71 -5.03 7.75 -2.45
CA ASN A 71 -6.22 6.98 -2.09
C ASN A 71 -6.03 5.46 -2.13
N HIS A 72 -4.84 4.96 -2.47
CA HIS A 72 -4.53 3.54 -2.52
C HIS A 72 -3.02 3.28 -2.45
N VAL A 73 -2.65 2.02 -2.31
CA VAL A 73 -1.24 1.60 -2.27
C VAL A 73 -1.05 0.37 -3.15
N HIS A 74 0.02 0.40 -3.94
CA HIS A 74 0.55 -0.78 -4.60
C HIS A 74 1.69 -1.34 -3.76
N LEU A 75 1.73 -2.65 -3.58
CA LEU A 75 2.75 -3.31 -2.76
C LEU A 75 3.08 -4.68 -3.34
N LEU A 76 4.35 -4.90 -3.67
CA LEU A 76 4.90 -6.18 -4.11
C LEU A 76 5.88 -6.67 -3.05
N ILE A 77 5.57 -7.80 -2.42
CA ILE A 77 6.32 -8.35 -1.30
C ILE A 77 6.60 -9.84 -1.51
N GLY A 78 7.70 -10.29 -0.94
CA GLY A 78 7.96 -11.71 -0.75
C GLY A 78 7.11 -12.30 0.37
N GLU A 79 7.18 -13.62 0.49
CA GLU A 79 6.50 -14.35 1.55
C GLU A 79 7.07 -13.98 2.93
N PRO A 80 6.23 -13.68 3.93
CA PRO A 80 6.72 -13.36 5.26
C PRO A 80 7.23 -14.64 5.98
N LYS A 81 8.29 -14.47 6.79
CA LYS A 81 8.78 -15.55 7.68
C LYS A 81 7.79 -15.89 8.78
N ILE A 82 6.95 -14.94 9.16
CA ILE A 82 5.95 -15.09 10.23
C ILE A 82 4.57 -14.70 9.69
N GLY A 83 3.62 -15.61 9.76
CA GLY A 83 2.25 -15.39 9.29
C GLY A 83 2.09 -15.51 7.79
N THR A 84 1.19 -14.74 7.21
CA THR A 84 0.82 -14.76 5.79
C THR A 84 0.84 -13.34 5.21
N PRO A 85 0.86 -13.15 3.89
CA PRO A 85 0.69 -11.83 3.28
C PRO A 85 -0.56 -11.10 3.76
N SER A 86 -1.65 -11.83 4.00
CA SER A 86 -2.89 -11.26 4.58
C SER A 86 -2.66 -10.72 5.98
N THR A 87 -1.89 -11.43 6.82
CA THR A 87 -1.50 -10.97 8.19
C THR A 87 -0.68 -9.69 8.12
N VAL A 88 0.28 -9.63 7.19
CA VAL A 88 1.13 -8.45 6.95
C VAL A 88 0.28 -7.24 6.57
N VAL A 89 -0.60 -7.37 5.57
CA VAL A 89 -1.47 -6.29 5.11
C VAL A 89 -2.44 -5.84 6.21
N HIS A 90 -3.01 -6.78 6.97
CA HIS A 90 -3.87 -6.44 8.10
C HIS A 90 -3.12 -5.62 9.16
N SER A 91 -1.94 -6.08 9.56
CA SER A 91 -1.08 -5.39 10.54
C SER A 91 -0.70 -3.99 10.06
N LEU A 92 -0.33 -3.84 8.79
CA LEU A 92 0.01 -2.57 8.18
C LEU A 92 -1.19 -1.60 8.20
N LYS A 93 -2.35 -2.05 7.73
CA LYS A 93 -3.60 -1.27 7.74
C LYS A 93 -3.96 -0.79 9.15
N LEU A 94 -3.88 -1.68 10.14
CA LEU A 94 -4.19 -1.37 11.53
C LEU A 94 -3.21 -0.33 12.11
N ARG A 95 -1.91 -0.51 11.87
CA ARG A 95 -0.87 0.40 12.36
C ARG A 95 -1.01 1.81 11.79
N VAL A 96 -1.27 1.92 10.48
CA VAL A 96 -1.50 3.21 9.82
C VAL A 96 -2.75 3.87 10.37
N SER A 97 -3.88 3.17 10.44
CA SER A 97 -5.14 3.70 10.97
C SER A 97 -4.99 4.23 12.40
N LYS A 98 -4.32 3.47 13.28
CA LYS A 98 -4.05 3.91 14.66
C LYS A 98 -3.21 5.17 14.72
N LYS A 99 -2.15 5.28 13.89
CA LYS A 99 -1.29 6.48 13.86
C LYS A 99 -2.01 7.70 13.28
N MET A 100 -2.83 7.51 12.26
CA MET A 100 -3.61 8.60 11.65
C MET A 100 -4.65 9.17 12.61
N ARG A 101 -5.26 8.33 13.47
CA ARG A 101 -6.24 8.76 14.49
C ARG A 101 -5.58 9.54 15.63
N ARG A 102 -4.44 9.06 16.15
CA ARG A 102 -3.70 9.75 17.23
C ARG A 102 -3.27 11.18 16.87
N GLY A 103 -3.04 11.45 15.59
CA GLY A 103 -2.70 12.80 15.12
C GLY A 103 -3.87 13.79 15.08
N LYS A 104 -5.12 13.35 15.26
CA LYS A 104 -6.31 14.21 15.32
C LYS A 104 -6.68 14.64 16.74
N GLY A 105 -6.13 14.00 17.77
CA GLY A 105 -6.47 14.27 19.18
C GLY A 105 -5.76 15.48 19.81
N HIS A 106 -4.94 16.25 19.07
CA HIS A 106 -4.19 17.39 19.62
C HIS A 106 -4.42 18.70 18.88
N GLN A 107 -5.45 18.80 18.07
CA GLN A 107 -5.93 20.06 17.51
C GLN A 107 -7.40 20.25 17.87
N SER A 108 -7.62 20.63 19.13
CA SER A 108 -8.82 21.35 19.54
C SER A 108 -8.75 22.75 18.94
N SER A 109 -9.81 23.16 18.29
CA SER A 109 -10.13 24.42 17.65
C SER A 109 -9.85 24.48 16.14
N GLY A 110 -10.89 24.18 15.38
CA GLY A 110 -10.88 24.30 13.91
C GLY A 110 -11.54 23.08 13.26
N GLN A 111 -12.82 23.02 13.41
CA GLN A 111 -13.74 22.00 12.97
C GLN A 111 -13.61 21.73 11.46
N ARG A 112 -12.99 20.63 11.09
CA ARG A 112 -13.31 19.87 9.88
C ARG A 112 -13.64 18.45 10.28
N THR A 113 -14.79 18.30 10.89
CA THR A 113 -15.48 17.01 11.03
C THR A 113 -15.78 16.51 9.63
N LEU A 114 -15.27 15.29 9.31
CA LEU A 114 -15.92 14.48 8.30
C LEU A 114 -17.41 14.42 8.68
N PRO A 115 -18.35 14.51 7.73
CA PRO A 115 -19.76 14.51 8.04
C PRO A 115 -20.12 13.22 8.78
N PHE A 116 -20.26 13.34 10.09
CA PHE A 116 -20.75 12.30 10.97
C PHE A 116 -22.27 12.37 10.88
N ARG A 117 -22.91 11.34 10.35
CA ARG A 117 -24.35 11.17 10.56
C ARG A 117 -24.55 10.76 12.00
N GLU A 118 -25.38 11.50 12.73
CA GLU A 118 -25.85 11.13 14.06
C GLU A 118 -26.43 9.71 14.03
N GLY A 119 -25.88 8.82 14.86
CA GLY A 119 -26.31 7.41 14.98
C GLY A 119 -25.25 6.35 14.68
N GLU A 120 -24.09 6.67 14.08
CA GLU A 120 -23.04 5.70 13.85
C GLU A 120 -21.97 5.76 14.95
N THR A 121 -22.03 4.82 15.90
CA THR A 121 -21.01 4.59 16.95
C THR A 121 -19.72 3.94 16.43
N GLU A 122 -19.62 3.64 15.13
CA GLU A 122 -18.42 3.08 14.54
C GLU A 122 -17.43 4.17 14.07
N LEU A 123 -16.20 4.06 14.55
CA LEU A 123 -15.09 4.93 14.11
C LEU A 123 -14.95 4.90 12.59
N PRO A 124 -14.77 6.07 11.92
CA PRO A 124 -14.68 6.16 10.47
C PRO A 124 -13.66 5.16 9.91
N GLN A 125 -14.11 4.34 8.98
CA GLN A 125 -13.31 3.30 8.35
C GLN A 125 -12.21 3.96 7.49
N PHE A 126 -10.91 3.67 7.78
CA PHE A 126 -9.80 4.22 7.01
C PHE A 126 -9.54 3.44 5.72
N TRP A 127 -9.68 2.12 5.75
CA TRP A 127 -9.38 1.22 4.65
C TRP A 127 -10.60 0.50 4.14
N GLN A 128 -10.64 0.20 2.85
CA GLN A 128 -11.57 -0.76 2.29
C GLN A 128 -11.38 -2.13 2.97
N LYS A 129 -12.50 -2.80 3.31
CA LYS A 129 -12.45 -4.09 4.04
C LYS A 129 -11.69 -5.15 3.25
N ARG A 130 -12.03 -5.31 1.97
CA ARG A 130 -11.44 -6.34 1.11
C ARG A 130 -10.21 -5.83 0.39
N PHE A 131 -9.24 -6.69 0.20
CA PHE A 131 -8.13 -6.57 -0.73
C PHE A 131 -7.99 -7.91 -1.45
N TYR A 132 -7.36 -7.88 -2.62
CA TYR A 132 -7.02 -9.09 -3.36
C TYR A 132 -5.51 -9.17 -3.44
N ASP A 133 -4.95 -10.36 -3.23
CA ASP A 133 -3.57 -10.67 -3.54
C ASP A 133 -3.53 -11.73 -4.64
N PHE A 134 -2.51 -11.73 -5.45
CA PHE A 134 -2.19 -12.82 -6.35
C PHE A 134 -0.67 -12.99 -6.43
N ASN A 135 -0.26 -14.20 -6.75
CA ASN A 135 1.14 -14.55 -6.83
C ASN A 135 1.74 -14.11 -8.16
N VAL A 136 2.98 -13.61 -8.11
CA VAL A 136 3.76 -13.21 -9.28
C VAL A 136 4.87 -14.23 -9.49
N TYR A 137 4.69 -15.11 -10.48
CA TYR A 137 5.54 -16.29 -10.67
C TYR A 137 6.73 -16.09 -11.62
N SER A 138 6.78 -15.01 -12.39
CA SER A 138 7.85 -14.84 -13.38
C SER A 138 8.55 -13.50 -13.28
N ALA A 139 9.84 -13.46 -13.63
CA ALA A 139 10.62 -12.23 -13.69
C ALA A 139 10.02 -11.20 -14.67
N ALA A 140 9.46 -11.66 -15.79
CA ALA A 140 8.77 -10.79 -16.75
C ALA A 140 7.55 -10.13 -16.12
N LYS A 141 6.72 -10.90 -15.38
CA LYS A 141 5.54 -10.38 -14.70
C LYS A 141 5.91 -9.44 -13.55
N ARG A 142 7.00 -9.73 -12.84
CA ARG A 142 7.54 -8.83 -11.81
C ARG A 142 7.93 -7.48 -12.40
N ARG A 143 8.69 -7.45 -13.50
CA ARG A 143 9.08 -6.21 -14.19
C ARG A 143 7.86 -5.41 -14.64
N GLU A 144 6.89 -6.06 -15.29
CA GLU A 144 5.62 -5.43 -15.70
C GLU A 144 4.92 -4.75 -14.52
N LYS A 145 4.86 -5.42 -13.35
CA LYS A 145 4.20 -4.87 -12.16
C LYS A 145 4.97 -3.71 -11.54
N LEU A 146 6.30 -3.81 -11.48
CA LEU A 146 7.15 -2.71 -11.00
C LEU A 146 7.03 -1.49 -11.90
N GLU A 147 7.13 -1.66 -13.21
CA GLU A 147 7.00 -0.57 -14.17
C GLU A 147 5.62 0.09 -14.06
N TYR A 148 4.56 -0.71 -14.05
CA TYR A 148 3.21 -0.22 -13.89
C TYR A 148 3.05 0.61 -12.61
N MET A 149 3.48 0.08 -11.45
CA MET A 149 3.31 0.80 -10.19
C MET A 149 4.13 2.08 -10.15
N HIS A 150 5.36 2.08 -10.66
CA HIS A 150 6.23 3.25 -10.70
C HIS A 150 5.69 4.34 -11.63
N ARG A 151 5.01 3.99 -12.72
CA ARG A 151 4.36 4.96 -13.62
C ARG A 151 3.04 5.52 -13.09
N ASN A 152 2.43 4.91 -12.09
CA ASN A 152 1.11 5.31 -11.57
C ASN A 152 1.02 6.79 -11.19
N PRO A 153 2.00 7.40 -10.46
CA PRO A 153 1.95 8.82 -10.12
C PRO A 153 1.94 9.73 -11.36
N VAL A 154 2.70 9.37 -12.39
CA VAL A 154 2.73 10.11 -13.67
C VAL A 154 1.39 9.96 -14.41
N THR A 155 0.92 8.73 -14.55
CA THR A 155 -0.37 8.42 -15.21
C THR A 155 -1.56 9.13 -14.53
N ARG A 156 -1.45 9.41 -13.22
CA ARG A 156 -2.46 10.15 -12.45
C ARG A 156 -2.21 11.66 -12.38
N GLY A 157 -1.22 12.17 -13.11
CA GLY A 157 -0.91 13.60 -13.16
C GLY A 157 -0.41 14.20 -11.84
N LEU A 158 0.12 13.37 -10.92
CA LEU A 158 0.62 13.83 -9.62
C LEU A 158 2.03 14.40 -9.73
N VAL A 159 2.83 13.89 -10.65
CA VAL A 159 4.20 14.33 -10.99
C VAL A 159 4.40 14.20 -12.50
N ARG A 160 5.41 14.89 -13.02
CA ARG A 160 5.81 14.80 -14.44
C ARG A 160 6.68 13.57 -14.70
N ASP A 161 7.54 13.22 -13.74
CA ASP A 161 8.46 12.09 -13.83
C ASP A 161 8.28 11.18 -12.60
N ALA A 162 8.40 9.86 -12.78
CA ALA A 162 8.24 8.88 -11.71
C ALA A 162 9.28 9.05 -10.59
N LYS A 163 10.47 9.58 -10.91
CA LYS A 163 11.54 9.88 -9.92
C LYS A 163 11.14 10.97 -8.91
N ASP A 164 10.18 11.83 -9.27
CA ASP A 164 9.73 12.94 -8.42
C ASP A 164 8.72 12.49 -7.35
N TRP A 165 8.25 11.24 -7.45
CA TRP A 165 7.33 10.68 -6.46
C TRP A 165 8.08 9.94 -5.35
N VAL A 166 8.46 10.67 -4.30
CA VAL A 166 9.32 10.17 -3.21
C VAL A 166 8.70 9.00 -2.40
N TRP A 167 7.39 8.82 -2.44
CA TRP A 167 6.69 7.71 -1.77
C TRP A 167 6.56 6.47 -2.68
N SER A 168 7.66 6.13 -3.34
CA SER A 168 7.78 5.02 -4.27
C SER A 168 9.13 4.34 -4.11
N SER A 169 9.19 3.05 -4.42
CA SER A 169 10.45 2.32 -4.55
C SER A 169 11.24 2.68 -5.82
N HIS A 170 10.71 3.52 -6.70
CA HIS A 170 11.38 3.91 -7.95
C HIS A 170 12.78 4.48 -7.73
N SER A 171 12.97 5.32 -6.69
CA SER A 171 14.27 5.91 -6.36
C SER A 171 15.35 4.87 -6.06
N SER A 172 14.97 3.76 -5.40
CA SER A 172 15.88 2.64 -5.11
C SER A 172 16.33 1.92 -6.39
N TYR A 173 15.44 1.77 -7.36
CA TYR A 173 15.74 1.16 -8.65
C TYR A 173 16.56 2.07 -9.59
N SER A 174 16.50 3.38 -9.40
CA SER A 174 17.26 4.36 -10.16
C SER A 174 18.60 4.75 -9.51
N GLY A 175 18.97 4.11 -8.39
CA GLY A 175 20.23 4.37 -7.66
C GLY A 175 20.29 5.75 -7.00
N ARG A 176 19.14 6.41 -6.80
CA ARG A 176 19.07 7.77 -6.24
C ARG A 176 18.50 7.77 -4.83
N GLY A 177 19.26 8.29 -3.88
CA GLY A 177 18.83 8.56 -2.51
C GLY A 177 18.81 7.36 -1.57
N THR A 178 18.67 7.65 -0.28
CA THR A 178 18.52 6.61 0.76
C THR A 178 17.05 6.18 0.81
N PRO A 179 16.75 4.89 0.60
CA PRO A 179 15.37 4.41 0.60
C PRO A 179 14.75 4.51 1.99
N MET A 180 13.50 4.97 2.06
CA MET A 180 12.73 5.01 3.31
C MET A 180 12.27 3.61 3.76
N VAL A 181 12.31 2.64 2.87
CA VAL A 181 12.06 1.21 3.08
C VAL A 181 13.16 0.46 2.35
N GLU A 182 13.76 -0.50 3.00
CA GLU A 182 14.75 -1.37 2.37
C GLU A 182 14.09 -2.20 1.27
N ILE A 183 14.68 -2.16 0.07
CA ILE A 183 14.19 -2.85 -1.12
C ILE A 183 15.06 -4.08 -1.39
N ASP A 184 14.41 -5.21 -1.58
CA ASP A 184 15.07 -6.46 -1.92
C ASP A 184 15.04 -6.66 -3.45
N PHE A 185 16.23 -6.64 -4.06
CA PHE A 185 16.41 -6.80 -5.50
C PHE A 185 16.64 -8.26 -5.93
N ALA A 186 16.90 -9.16 -4.97
CA ALA A 186 17.25 -10.56 -5.23
C ALA A 186 16.04 -11.43 -5.61
N TYR A 187 14.85 -10.92 -5.47
CA TYR A 187 13.61 -11.62 -5.85
C TYR A 187 13.31 -11.52 -7.33
#